data_8b959630d2fc48d742dc13186b7131b8
#
_entry.id   8b959630d2fc48d742dc13186b7131b8
#
_cell.length_a   1.000
_cell.length_b   1.000
_cell.length_c   1.000
_cell.angle_alpha   90.00
_cell.angle_beta   90.00
_cell.angle_gamma   90.00
#
_symmetry.space_group_name_H-M   'P 1'
#
loop_
_entity.id
_entity.type
_entity.pdbx_description
1 polymer ?
#
loop_
_entity_poly.entity_id
_entity_poly.type
_entity_poly.pdbx_seq_one_letter_code
_entity_poly.pdbx_strand_id
1 'polypeptide(L)'
;MVVRATPESDGVRTKIEVTNTYERNATYSLQISIADGEGWTAYNQFWLQDVPPGKTARDDAVIGSKDMGPVPKVPKIYVDKFTPIVDQK
;
A
#
# COMPACT_ATOMS: atom_id res chain seq x y z
N MET A 1 1.42 10.85 -0.43
CA MET A 1 1.24 9.42 -0.05
C MET A 1 2.43 8.96 0.77
N VAL A 2 2.17 8.20 1.81
CA VAL A 2 3.21 7.58 2.63
C VAL A 2 3.01 6.07 2.62
N VAL A 3 4.09 5.33 2.38
CA VAL A 3 4.08 3.87 2.44
C VAL A 3 5.21 3.44 3.37
N ARG A 4 4.88 2.59 4.34
CA ARG A 4 5.86 2.05 5.28
C ARG A 4 5.75 0.54 5.33
N ALA A 5 6.88 -0.14 5.39
CA ALA A 5 6.94 -1.58 5.46
C ALA A 5 7.77 -2.01 6.65
N THR A 6 7.21 -2.90 7.47
CA THR A 6 7.85 -3.41 8.68
C THR A 6 7.83 -4.93 8.64
N PRO A 7 8.99 -5.60 8.67
CA PRO A 7 9.01 -7.07 8.72
C PRO A 7 8.34 -7.60 9.99
N GLU A 8 7.58 -8.67 9.82
CA GLU A 8 6.96 -9.42 10.91
C GLU A 8 7.28 -10.91 10.75
N SER A 9 6.88 -11.72 11.72
CA SER A 9 7.17 -13.16 11.68
C SER A 9 6.55 -13.87 10.48
N ASP A 10 5.40 -13.39 9.98
CA ASP A 10 4.62 -14.05 8.93
C ASP A 10 4.66 -13.35 7.59
N GLY A 11 5.23 -12.16 7.51
CA GLY A 11 5.25 -11.38 6.28
C GLY A 11 5.73 -9.96 6.55
N VAL A 12 5.34 -9.03 5.68
CA VAL A 12 5.72 -7.62 5.83
C VAL A 12 4.46 -6.78 6.02
N ARG A 13 4.33 -6.18 7.21
CA ARG A 13 3.22 -5.26 7.46
C ARG A 13 3.45 -3.97 6.70
N THR A 14 2.53 -3.69 5.81
CA THR A 14 2.62 -2.51 4.94
C THR A 14 1.48 -1.57 5.28
N LYS A 15 1.85 -0.34 5.65
CA LYS A 15 0.89 0.72 6.00
C LYS A 15 0.93 1.78 4.92
N ILE A 16 -0.25 2.23 4.49
CA ILE A 16 -0.37 3.30 3.51
C ILE A 16 -1.19 4.45 4.08
N GLU A 17 -0.85 5.67 3.66
CA GLU A 17 -1.60 6.88 3.95
C GLU A 17 -1.69 7.71 2.67
N VAL A 18 -2.90 8.13 2.32
CA VAL A 18 -3.14 8.99 1.17
C VAL A 18 -3.99 10.16 1.60
N THR A 19 -3.52 11.37 1.35
CA THR A 19 -4.27 12.61 1.60
C THR A 19 -4.94 13.05 0.31
N ASN A 20 -6.25 13.27 0.36
CA ASN A 20 -6.98 13.78 -0.80
C ASN A 20 -6.71 15.26 -0.97
N THR A 21 -6.02 15.62 -2.05
CA THR A 21 -5.71 17.01 -2.41
C THR A 21 -6.66 17.56 -3.45
N TYR A 22 -7.64 16.80 -3.89
CA TYR A 22 -8.69 17.27 -4.79
C TYR A 22 -9.78 18.00 -4.02
N GLU A 23 -10.59 18.76 -4.72
CA GLU A 23 -11.70 19.51 -4.13
C GLU A 23 -12.98 18.68 -3.98
N ARG A 24 -12.94 17.42 -4.33
CA ARG A 24 -14.06 16.47 -4.29
C ARG A 24 -13.62 15.19 -3.63
N ASN A 25 -14.57 14.36 -3.22
CA ASN A 25 -14.27 13.02 -2.75
C ASN A 25 -13.50 12.24 -3.82
N ALA A 26 -12.56 11.46 -3.39
CA ALA A 26 -11.79 10.61 -4.29
C ALA A 26 -11.63 9.23 -3.70
N THR A 27 -11.59 8.24 -4.59
CA THR A 27 -11.26 6.85 -4.25
C THR A 27 -9.90 6.55 -4.83
N TYR A 28 -9.03 5.91 -4.05
CA TYR A 28 -7.69 5.60 -4.50
C TYR A 28 -7.50 4.09 -4.59
N SER A 29 -7.08 3.63 -5.75
CA SER A 29 -6.69 2.25 -5.98
C SER A 29 -5.18 2.17 -6.08
N LEU A 30 -4.56 1.35 -5.25
CA LEU A 30 -3.11 1.22 -5.20
C LEU A 30 -2.70 -0.23 -5.28
N GLN A 31 -1.61 -0.50 -5.97
CA GLN A 31 -0.93 -1.79 -5.89
C GLN A 31 0.48 -1.56 -5.37
N ILE A 32 0.79 -2.20 -4.27
CA ILE A 32 2.08 -2.10 -3.60
C ILE A 32 2.75 -3.47 -3.64
N SER A 33 3.99 -3.50 -4.09
CA SER A 33 4.82 -4.70 -4.07
C SER A 33 5.94 -4.54 -3.07
N ILE A 34 6.29 -5.65 -2.43
CA ILE A 34 7.40 -5.74 -1.49
C ILE A 34 8.35 -6.81 -2.01
N ALA A 35 9.64 -6.51 -1.99
CA ALA A 35 10.65 -7.45 -2.47
C ALA A 35 11.91 -7.39 -1.60
N ASP A 36 12.72 -8.44 -1.64
CA ASP A 36 14.02 -8.47 -0.98
C ASP A 36 15.19 -8.25 -1.95
N GLY A 37 14.90 -8.25 -3.25
CA GLY A 37 15.93 -8.18 -4.28
C GLY A 37 16.58 -9.53 -4.61
N GLU A 38 16.14 -10.61 -3.97
CA GLU A 38 16.72 -11.95 -4.10
C GLU A 38 15.67 -13.02 -4.43
N GLY A 39 14.51 -12.59 -4.96
CA GLY A 39 13.46 -13.51 -5.39
C GLY A 39 12.21 -13.53 -4.52
N TRP A 40 12.27 -13.09 -3.27
CA TRP A 40 11.06 -12.94 -2.45
C TRP A 40 10.32 -11.71 -2.91
N THR A 41 9.11 -11.89 -3.44
CA THR A 41 8.29 -10.80 -3.94
C THR A 41 6.83 -11.11 -3.68
N ALA A 42 6.11 -10.12 -3.17
CA ALA A 42 4.68 -10.23 -2.94
C ALA A 42 4.04 -8.87 -3.15
N TYR A 43 2.72 -8.87 -3.40
CA TYR A 43 2.01 -7.62 -3.60
C TYR A 43 0.64 -7.67 -2.93
N ASN A 44 0.05 -6.49 -2.74
CA ASN A 44 -1.33 -6.36 -2.32
C ASN A 44 -1.96 -5.14 -2.99
N GLN A 45 -3.26 -5.20 -3.18
CA GLN A 45 -4.04 -4.06 -3.66
C GLN A 45 -4.75 -3.43 -2.49
N PHE A 46 -4.74 -2.10 -2.46
CA PHE A 46 -5.43 -1.31 -1.46
C PHE A 46 -6.51 -0.47 -2.14
N TRP A 47 -7.59 -0.26 -1.43
CA TRP A 47 -8.72 0.50 -1.93
C TRP A 47 -9.17 1.46 -0.83
N LEU A 48 -8.93 2.76 -1.04
CA LEU A 48 -9.30 3.81 -0.09
C LEU A 48 -10.49 4.55 -0.66
N GLN A 49 -11.69 4.22 -0.18
CA GLN A 49 -12.94 4.63 -0.78
C GLN A 49 -13.46 5.94 -0.20
N ASP A 50 -13.97 6.82 -1.07
CA ASP A 50 -14.70 8.04 -0.72
C ASP A 50 -13.97 8.92 0.30
N VAL A 51 -12.71 9.21 0.05
CA VAL A 51 -11.90 10.08 0.91
C VAL A 51 -12.32 11.54 0.68
N PRO A 52 -12.81 12.24 1.71
CA PRO A 52 -13.20 13.64 1.55
C PRO A 52 -12.02 14.57 1.27
N PRO A 53 -12.27 15.76 0.67
CA PRO A 53 -11.20 16.73 0.44
C PRO A 53 -10.44 17.09 1.71
N GLY A 54 -9.11 17.12 1.60
CA GLY A 54 -8.21 17.46 2.71
C GLY A 54 -8.05 16.39 3.76
N LYS A 55 -8.74 15.26 3.63
CA LYS A 55 -8.65 14.18 4.61
C LYS A 55 -7.60 13.15 4.20
N THR A 56 -7.07 12.46 5.19
CA THR A 56 -6.09 11.38 5.01
C THR A 56 -6.76 10.05 5.32
N ALA A 57 -6.70 9.13 4.36
CA ALA A 57 -7.15 7.76 4.56
C ALA A 57 -5.95 6.87 4.81
N ARG A 58 -6.14 5.85 5.64
CA ARG A 58 -5.09 4.91 6.02
C ARG A 58 -5.61 3.48 5.89
N ASP A 59 -4.70 2.59 5.53
CA ASP A 59 -4.97 1.16 5.56
C ASP A 59 -3.67 0.43 5.81
N ASP A 60 -3.76 -0.82 6.23
CA ASP A 60 -2.59 -1.66 6.36
C ASP A 60 -2.94 -3.12 6.07
N ALA A 61 -1.93 -3.88 5.70
CA ALA A 61 -2.05 -5.32 5.47
C ALA A 61 -0.68 -5.97 5.62
N VAL A 62 -0.69 -7.25 5.95
CA VAL A 62 0.53 -8.06 5.90
C VAL A 62 0.66 -8.61 4.49
N ILE A 63 1.73 -8.23 3.80
CA ILE A 63 2.00 -8.65 2.43
C ILE A 63 2.98 -9.82 2.46
N GLY A 64 2.66 -10.86 1.69
CA GLY A 64 3.47 -12.06 1.61
C GLY A 64 3.30 -12.97 2.80
N SER A 65 4.15 -13.98 2.88
CA SER A 65 4.08 -15.02 3.90
C SER A 65 5.46 -15.63 4.13
N LYS A 66 5.70 -16.11 5.33
CA LYS A 66 6.91 -16.88 5.65
C LYS A 66 7.02 -18.15 4.81
N ASP A 67 5.91 -18.66 4.28
CA ASP A 67 5.89 -19.85 3.43
C ASP A 67 6.55 -19.62 2.08
N MET A 68 6.77 -18.35 1.71
CA MET A 68 7.47 -17.95 0.49
C MET A 68 8.99 -17.92 0.67
N GLY A 69 9.48 -18.22 1.87
CA GLY A 69 10.88 -18.11 2.25
C GLY A 69 11.07 -17.13 3.40
N PRO A 70 12.31 -16.87 3.81
CA PRO A 70 12.57 -15.93 4.90
C PRO A 70 12.04 -14.54 4.59
N VAL A 71 11.33 -13.96 5.55
CA VAL A 71 10.78 -12.61 5.39
C VAL A 71 11.94 -11.60 5.26
N PRO A 72 11.88 -10.66 4.30
CA PRO A 72 12.94 -9.67 4.13
C PRO A 72 13.16 -8.83 5.39
N LYS A 73 14.41 -8.68 5.80
CA LYS A 73 14.76 -7.81 6.93
C LYS A 73 14.74 -6.35 6.54
N VAL A 74 15.06 -6.05 5.28
CA VAL A 74 15.05 -4.70 4.73
C VAL A 74 14.19 -4.75 3.45
N PRO A 75 12.86 -4.71 3.60
CA PRO A 75 11.99 -4.82 2.44
C PRO A 75 12.11 -3.59 1.54
N LYS A 76 12.09 -3.85 0.23
CA LYS A 76 12.01 -2.80 -0.79
C LYS A 76 10.55 -2.62 -1.16
N ILE A 77 10.14 -1.36 -1.27
CA ILE A 77 8.74 -0.98 -1.54
C ILE A 77 8.64 -0.44 -2.95
N TYR A 78 7.66 -0.96 -3.70
CA TYR A 78 7.35 -0.46 -5.05
C TYR A 78 5.88 -0.10 -5.11
N VAL A 79 5.59 1.10 -5.60
CA VAL A 79 4.22 1.50 -5.93
C VAL A 79 4.01 1.15 -7.40
N ASP A 80 3.39 0.01 -7.67
CA ASP A 80 3.21 -0.48 -9.03
C ASP A 80 2.13 0.30 -9.77
N LYS A 81 1.05 0.65 -9.05
CA LYS A 81 -0.06 1.42 -9.59
C LYS A 81 -0.59 2.36 -8.53
N PHE A 82 -0.97 3.55 -8.96
CA PHE A 82 -1.68 4.52 -8.12
C PHE A 82 -2.70 5.21 -8.99
N THR A 83 -3.98 4.91 -8.78
CA THR A 83 -5.05 5.43 -9.61
C THR A 83 -6.07 6.19 -8.75
N PRO A 84 -6.09 7.51 -8.81
CA PRO A 84 -7.14 8.29 -8.16
C PRO A 84 -8.39 8.30 -9.04
N ILE A 85 -9.54 8.14 -8.40
CA ILE A 85 -10.85 8.22 -9.04
C ILE A 85 -11.62 9.32 -8.34
N VAL A 86 -11.71 10.48 -8.96
CA VAL A 86 -12.33 11.66 -8.37
C VAL A 86 -13.81 11.71 -8.75
N ASP A 87 -14.66 12.02 -7.78
CA ASP A 87 -16.09 12.15 -8.02
C ASP A 87 -16.37 13.24 -9.06
N GLN A 88 -17.35 12.99 -9.91
CA GLN A 88 -17.67 13.87 -11.02
C GLN A 88 -18.60 15.05 -10.65
N LYS A 89 -19.02 15.11 -9.42
CA LYS A 89 -19.93 16.17 -8.96
C LYS A 89 -19.25 17.23 -8.15
#